data_ca8ba17b2fc0800b35df610707a952a2
#
_entry.id   ca8ba17b2fc0800b35df610707a952a2
#
_cell.length_a   1.000
_cell.length_b   1.000
_cell.length_c   1.000
_cell.angle_alpha   90.00
_cell.angle_beta   90.00
_cell.angle_gamma   90.00
#
_symmetry.space_group_name_H-M   'P 1'
#
loop_
_entity.id
_entity.type
_entity.pdbx_description
1 polymer ?
#
loop_
_entity_poly.entity_id
_entity_poly.type
_entity_poly.pdbx_seq_one_letter_code
_entity_poly.pdbx_strand_id
1 'polypeptide(L)'
;QDKTSLEYFKLGAELDFNTLNQRQYATAGSRLDACLNFGGGTEYHTPGTTSFAKQKAEFYHSFMDVKFTYDNYFAKSGPFTFGMLSEFVFTTLPRFRNYTSTMILMPQFSPFPDANVRFLENLRSQSYLAGGLKILYSFSDAIHLRIEGYYFQQFRKIFQNSKQGAYFGPWLSHHTYTTTSALVAHTFLGPFSLNLNYFGGETSPWSFTVNFGYYLFHKKGLN
;
A
#
# COMPACT_ATOMS: atom_id res chain seq x y z
N GLN A 1 -20.16 8.31 -18.25
CA GLN A 1 -19.00 7.80 -17.52
C GLN A 1 -18.74 6.36 -17.92
N ASP A 2 -17.46 5.98 -18.08
CA ASP A 2 -17.06 4.60 -18.22
C ASP A 2 -17.34 3.85 -16.91
N LYS A 3 -17.87 2.64 -17.03
CA LYS A 3 -18.11 1.75 -15.90
C LYS A 3 -17.33 0.46 -16.13
N THR A 4 -16.46 0.11 -15.18
CA THR A 4 -15.79 -1.20 -15.13
C THR A 4 -16.21 -1.87 -13.83
N SER A 5 -16.68 -3.10 -13.89
CA SER A 5 -16.94 -3.96 -12.74
C SER A 5 -16.18 -5.29 -12.90
N LEU A 6 -15.71 -5.82 -11.78
CA LEU A 6 -15.06 -7.13 -11.71
C LEU A 6 -15.86 -8.01 -10.75
N GLU A 7 -16.35 -9.13 -11.27
CA GLU A 7 -16.96 -10.18 -10.46
C GLU A 7 -15.97 -11.34 -10.38
N TYR A 8 -15.52 -11.68 -9.18
CA TYR A 8 -14.48 -12.68 -9.01
C TYR A 8 -14.68 -13.54 -7.77
N PHE A 9 -14.10 -14.72 -7.80
CA PHE A 9 -13.88 -15.56 -6.63
C PHE A 9 -12.38 -15.61 -6.31
N LYS A 10 -12.05 -15.82 -5.04
CA LYS A 10 -10.68 -15.89 -4.56
C LYS A 10 -10.59 -16.97 -3.48
N LEU A 11 -9.62 -17.86 -3.62
CA LEU A 11 -9.27 -18.86 -2.63
C LEU A 11 -7.80 -18.69 -2.26
N GLY A 12 -7.50 -18.70 -0.97
CA GLY A 12 -6.13 -18.51 -0.54
C GLY A 12 -5.86 -18.97 0.87
N ALA A 13 -4.59 -18.86 1.23
CA ALA A 13 -4.07 -19.10 2.56
C ALA A 13 -3.31 -17.86 3.06
N GLU A 14 -3.48 -17.55 4.33
CA GLU A 14 -2.80 -16.45 5.02
C GLU A 14 -2.13 -16.99 6.28
N LEU A 15 -0.90 -16.53 6.51
CA LEU A 15 -0.10 -16.77 7.70
C LEU A 15 0.21 -15.41 8.33
N ASP A 16 -0.27 -15.16 9.54
CA ASP A 16 0.00 -13.92 10.29
C ASP A 16 0.57 -14.26 11.66
N PHE A 17 1.83 -13.92 11.88
CA PHE A 17 2.50 -13.94 13.18
C PHE A 17 2.73 -12.51 13.63
N ASN A 18 2.11 -12.10 14.72
CA ASN A 18 2.16 -10.73 15.20
C ASN A 18 2.44 -10.67 16.69
N THR A 19 3.59 -10.11 17.04
CA THR A 19 4.04 -9.83 18.42
C THR A 19 4.25 -8.33 18.65
N LEU A 20 3.79 -7.47 17.73
CA LEU A 20 3.89 -6.01 17.91
C LEU A 20 3.13 -5.58 19.16
N ASN A 21 3.76 -4.74 19.98
CA ASN A 21 3.21 -4.28 21.26
C ASN A 21 2.01 -3.31 21.11
N GLN A 22 1.83 -2.71 19.94
CA GLN A 22 0.72 -1.79 19.64
C GLN A 22 0.17 -2.07 18.24
N ARG A 23 -1.14 -1.90 18.07
CA ARG A 23 -1.82 -2.08 16.78
C ARG A 23 -1.39 -1.02 15.75
N GLN A 24 -1.16 0.19 16.20
CA GLN A 24 -0.65 1.30 15.39
C GLN A 24 0.48 1.97 16.14
N TYR A 25 1.49 2.44 15.41
CA TYR A 25 2.67 3.08 15.98
C TYR A 25 3.42 2.18 16.98
N ALA A 26 3.53 0.89 16.68
CA ALA A 26 4.30 -0.06 17.49
C ALA A 26 5.72 0.45 17.74
N THR A 27 6.26 0.11 18.91
CA THR A 27 7.63 0.47 19.33
C THR A 27 8.49 -0.75 19.65
N ALA A 28 7.90 -1.95 19.64
CA ALA A 28 8.59 -3.22 19.91
C ALA A 28 7.84 -4.39 19.26
N GLY A 29 8.55 -5.51 19.12
CA GLY A 29 8.02 -6.75 18.56
C GLY A 29 8.25 -6.90 17.07
N SER A 30 7.61 -7.89 16.49
CA SER A 30 7.70 -8.20 15.05
C SER A 30 6.37 -8.68 14.50
N ARG A 31 6.20 -8.51 13.19
CA ARG A 31 5.08 -9.08 12.44
C ARG A 31 5.59 -9.70 11.15
N LEU A 32 5.12 -10.91 10.87
CA LEU A 32 5.27 -11.60 9.61
C LEU A 32 3.87 -11.88 9.06
N ASP A 33 3.57 -11.37 7.88
CA ASP A 33 2.32 -11.62 7.17
C ASP A 33 2.66 -12.18 5.80
N ALA A 34 2.16 -13.37 5.48
CA ALA A 34 2.35 -14.02 4.20
C ALA A 34 1.01 -14.51 3.66
N CYS A 35 0.69 -14.14 2.43
CA CYS A 35 -0.56 -14.44 1.80
C CYS A 35 -0.32 -14.99 0.39
N LEU A 36 -1.02 -16.10 0.07
CA LEU A 36 -1.06 -16.68 -1.26
C LEU A 36 -2.51 -16.89 -1.66
N ASN A 37 -2.92 -16.32 -2.79
CA ASN A 37 -4.27 -16.46 -3.30
C ASN A 37 -4.29 -16.84 -4.76
N PHE A 38 -5.30 -17.59 -5.13
CA PHE A 38 -5.67 -17.91 -6.51
C PHE A 38 -7.09 -17.44 -6.74
N GLY A 39 -7.34 -16.83 -7.87
CA GLY A 39 -8.66 -16.33 -8.20
C GLY A 39 -8.95 -16.34 -9.68
N GLY A 40 -10.21 -16.15 -9.99
CA GLY A 40 -10.69 -15.97 -11.34
C GLY A 40 -11.98 -15.16 -11.35
N GLY A 41 -12.18 -14.41 -12.42
CA GLY A 41 -13.35 -13.55 -12.50
C GLY A 41 -13.53 -12.91 -13.86
N THR A 42 -14.64 -12.25 -14.04
CA THR A 42 -15.00 -11.58 -15.29
C THR A 42 -15.02 -10.06 -15.11
N GLU A 43 -14.24 -9.38 -15.94
CA GLU A 43 -14.29 -7.93 -16.11
C GLU A 43 -15.42 -7.57 -17.07
N TYR A 44 -16.34 -6.73 -16.64
CA TYR A 44 -17.38 -6.13 -17.46
C TYR A 44 -17.05 -4.67 -17.69
N HIS A 45 -16.81 -4.30 -18.94
CA HIS A 45 -16.56 -2.92 -19.33
C HIS A 45 -17.75 -2.36 -20.11
N THR A 46 -18.37 -1.29 -19.62
CA THR A 46 -19.42 -0.53 -20.30
C THR A 46 -18.87 0.87 -20.59
N PRO A 47 -18.66 1.22 -21.86
CA PRO A 47 -18.14 2.52 -22.24
C PRO A 47 -19.17 3.62 -22.00
N GLY A 48 -18.71 4.77 -21.51
CA GLY A 48 -19.49 5.99 -21.39
C GLY A 48 -19.51 6.81 -22.69
N THR A 49 -20.18 7.95 -22.63
CA THR A 49 -20.35 8.85 -23.81
C THR A 49 -19.04 9.47 -24.28
N THR A 50 -18.04 9.61 -23.42
CA THR A 50 -16.72 10.18 -23.73
C THR A 50 -15.64 9.12 -23.93
N SER A 51 -16.01 7.84 -23.89
CA SER A 51 -15.06 6.73 -24.08
C SER A 51 -14.61 6.58 -25.52
N PHE A 52 -13.33 6.24 -25.69
CA PHE A 52 -12.81 5.81 -26.99
C PHE A 52 -13.31 4.41 -27.40
N ALA A 53 -13.67 3.57 -26.44
CA ALA A 53 -14.32 2.29 -26.69
C ALA A 53 -15.82 2.51 -26.92
N LYS A 54 -16.36 1.93 -27.99
CA LYS A 54 -17.78 2.09 -28.36
C LYS A 54 -18.66 0.88 -28.01
N GLN A 55 -18.04 -0.24 -27.64
CA GLN A 55 -18.76 -1.49 -27.37
C GLN A 55 -18.51 -2.00 -25.96
N LYS A 56 -19.54 -2.60 -25.36
CA LYS A 56 -19.39 -3.39 -24.14
C LYS A 56 -18.44 -4.55 -24.38
N ALA A 57 -17.66 -4.90 -23.39
CA ALA A 57 -16.71 -6.00 -23.49
C ALA A 57 -16.65 -6.75 -22.17
N GLU A 58 -16.46 -8.07 -22.27
CA GLU A 58 -16.30 -8.97 -21.16
C GLU A 58 -14.97 -9.71 -21.31
N PHE A 59 -14.18 -9.79 -20.24
CA PHE A 59 -12.90 -10.46 -20.25
C PHE A 59 -12.78 -11.34 -19.01
N TYR A 60 -12.49 -12.62 -19.21
CA TYR A 60 -12.20 -13.51 -18.11
C TYR A 60 -10.73 -13.40 -17.73
N HIS A 61 -10.47 -13.28 -16.43
CA HIS A 61 -9.14 -13.20 -15.84
C HIS A 61 -8.96 -14.33 -14.83
N SER A 62 -7.82 -15.02 -14.89
CA SER A 62 -7.33 -15.85 -13.81
C SER A 62 -6.06 -15.24 -13.25
N PHE A 63 -5.85 -15.29 -11.95
CA PHE A 63 -4.73 -14.65 -11.30
C PHE A 63 -4.26 -15.38 -10.06
N MET A 64 -3.01 -15.15 -9.71
CA MET A 64 -2.38 -15.55 -8.47
C MET A 64 -1.80 -14.29 -7.82
N ASP A 65 -2.01 -14.15 -6.51
CA ASP A 65 -1.46 -13.08 -5.70
C ASP A 65 -0.57 -13.68 -4.62
N VAL A 66 0.61 -13.11 -4.47
CA VAL A 66 1.53 -13.40 -3.36
C VAL A 66 1.84 -12.08 -2.68
N LYS A 67 1.68 -12.03 -1.36
CA LYS A 67 2.11 -10.90 -0.55
C LYS A 67 2.90 -11.42 0.63
N PHE A 68 4.01 -10.75 0.91
CA PHE A 68 4.84 -11.01 2.07
C PHE A 68 5.19 -9.67 2.71
N THR A 69 4.93 -9.54 4.02
CA THR A 69 5.26 -8.34 4.79
C THR A 69 6.01 -8.75 6.04
N TYR A 70 7.15 -8.13 6.30
CA TYR A 70 7.93 -8.30 7.51
C TYR A 70 8.21 -6.96 8.16
N ASP A 71 7.69 -6.76 9.37
CA ASP A 71 7.88 -5.57 10.20
C ASP A 71 8.56 -5.99 11.50
N ASN A 72 9.68 -5.37 11.85
CA ASN A 72 10.45 -5.78 13.00
C ASN A 72 11.17 -4.59 13.66
N TYR A 73 11.13 -4.56 15.00
CA TYR A 73 11.93 -3.67 15.83
C TYR A 73 13.08 -4.48 16.42
N PHE A 74 14.24 -4.43 15.76
CA PHE A 74 15.35 -5.35 15.97
C PHE A 74 16.40 -4.88 16.99
N ALA A 75 16.42 -3.58 17.36
CA ALA A 75 17.39 -3.05 18.31
C ALA A 75 16.81 -1.91 19.15
N LYS A 76 17.22 -1.88 20.42
CA LYS A 76 16.91 -0.77 21.34
C LYS A 76 18.20 -0.37 22.07
N SER A 77 18.49 0.93 22.09
CA SER A 77 19.65 1.51 22.78
C SER A 77 19.26 2.79 23.49
N GLY A 78 19.12 2.73 24.81
CA GLY A 78 18.58 3.83 25.60
C GLY A 78 17.18 4.25 25.13
N PRO A 79 16.97 5.54 24.80
CA PRO A 79 15.69 6.02 24.30
C PRO A 79 15.42 5.69 22.82
N PHE A 80 16.44 5.19 22.08
CA PHE A 80 16.31 4.90 20.65
C PHE A 80 15.86 3.46 20.42
N THR A 81 14.91 3.30 19.49
CA THR A 81 14.51 2.01 18.94
C THR A 81 14.68 2.03 17.42
N PHE A 82 15.23 0.94 16.88
CA PHE A 82 15.47 0.77 15.46
C PHE A 82 14.61 -0.37 14.93
N GLY A 83 13.98 -0.12 13.81
CA GLY A 83 13.14 -1.11 13.15
C GLY A 83 13.26 -1.07 11.64
N MET A 84 12.67 -2.05 11.00
CA MET A 84 12.58 -2.16 9.54
C MET A 84 11.22 -2.69 9.12
N LEU A 85 10.81 -2.31 7.92
CA LEU A 85 9.67 -2.88 7.21
C LEU A 85 10.15 -3.33 5.84
N SER A 86 9.74 -4.53 5.43
CA SER A 86 9.92 -5.04 4.07
C SER A 86 8.60 -5.60 3.58
N GLU A 87 8.25 -5.32 2.34
CA GLU A 87 7.06 -5.83 1.70
C GLU A 87 7.36 -6.25 0.26
N PHE A 88 6.94 -7.45 -0.09
CA PHE A 88 7.00 -7.99 -1.43
C PHE A 88 5.58 -8.33 -1.88
N VAL A 89 5.22 -7.84 -3.07
CA VAL A 89 3.93 -8.17 -3.70
C VAL A 89 4.18 -8.60 -5.12
N PHE A 90 3.57 -9.71 -5.48
CA PHE A 90 3.55 -10.23 -6.84
C PHE A 90 2.13 -10.65 -7.19
N THR A 91 1.58 -10.13 -8.28
CA THR A 91 0.30 -10.58 -8.81
C THR A 91 0.37 -10.79 -10.31
N THR A 92 -0.33 -11.82 -10.78
CA THR A 92 -0.52 -12.07 -12.20
C THR A 92 -1.81 -11.46 -12.73
N LEU A 93 -2.56 -10.71 -11.89
CA LEU A 93 -3.77 -10.03 -12.33
C LEU A 93 -3.47 -9.13 -13.52
N PRO A 94 -4.07 -9.36 -14.69
CA PRO A 94 -3.83 -8.55 -15.86
C PRO A 94 -4.38 -7.13 -15.66
N ARG A 95 -3.85 -6.19 -16.43
CA ARG A 95 -4.41 -4.85 -16.48
C ARG A 95 -5.82 -4.87 -17.10
N PHE A 96 -6.69 -4.04 -16.56
CA PHE A 96 -8.00 -3.79 -17.15
C PHE A 96 -7.90 -2.89 -18.39
N ARG A 97 -8.99 -2.83 -19.13
CA ARG A 97 -9.07 -2.01 -20.33
C ARG A 97 -8.91 -0.51 -20.02
N ASN A 98 -9.45 -0.06 -18.89
CA ASN A 98 -9.36 1.32 -18.42
C ASN A 98 -8.20 1.50 -17.45
N TYR A 99 -7.40 2.57 -17.63
CA TYR A 99 -6.27 2.90 -16.77
C TYR A 99 -6.68 3.13 -15.31
N THR A 100 -7.70 3.96 -15.07
CA THR A 100 -8.16 4.30 -13.71
C THR A 100 -8.63 3.05 -12.97
N SER A 101 -9.41 2.18 -13.64
CA SER A 101 -9.86 0.91 -13.05
C SER A 101 -8.68 -0.01 -12.72
N THR A 102 -7.66 -0.06 -13.60
CA THR A 102 -6.42 -0.79 -13.34
C THR A 102 -5.74 -0.26 -12.07
N MET A 103 -5.52 1.05 -11.98
CA MET A 103 -4.81 1.66 -10.85
C MET A 103 -5.56 1.50 -9.52
N ILE A 104 -6.88 1.57 -9.50
CA ILE A 104 -7.69 1.38 -8.29
C ILE A 104 -7.53 -0.03 -7.72
N LEU A 105 -7.42 -1.04 -8.57
CA LEU A 105 -7.32 -2.45 -8.17
C LEU A 105 -5.89 -2.92 -7.89
N MET A 106 -4.88 -2.19 -8.34
CA MET A 106 -3.48 -2.55 -8.05
C MET A 106 -3.17 -2.36 -6.55
N PRO A 107 -2.39 -3.29 -5.97
CA PRO A 107 -1.95 -3.16 -4.58
C PRO A 107 -1.15 -1.87 -4.37
N GLN A 108 -1.35 -1.26 -3.19
CA GLN A 108 -0.67 -0.05 -2.76
C GLN A 108 0.29 -0.36 -1.63
N PHE A 109 1.52 0.12 -1.72
CA PHE A 109 2.43 0.14 -0.59
C PHE A 109 2.03 1.23 0.40
N SER A 110 1.72 0.83 1.64
CA SER A 110 1.20 1.72 2.68
C SER A 110 1.93 1.50 3.99
N PRO A 111 3.19 2.00 4.13
CA PRO A 111 4.05 1.71 5.27
C PRO A 111 3.62 2.38 6.57
N PHE A 112 2.83 3.43 6.53
CA PHE A 112 2.33 4.16 7.70
C PHE A 112 0.84 4.53 7.52
N PRO A 113 0.11 4.84 8.61
CA PRO A 113 -1.35 4.98 8.58
C PRO A 113 -1.89 5.97 7.55
N ASP A 114 -1.25 7.12 7.37
CA ASP A 114 -1.72 8.17 6.45
C ASP A 114 -1.64 7.74 4.97
N ALA A 115 -0.73 6.81 4.63
CA ALA A 115 -0.64 6.27 3.29
C ALA A 115 -1.87 5.40 2.92
N ASN A 116 -2.56 4.82 3.91
CA ASN A 116 -3.75 4.01 3.67
C ASN A 116 -5.00 4.81 3.31
N VAL A 117 -5.08 6.08 3.71
CA VAL A 117 -6.26 6.94 3.46
C VAL A 117 -6.15 7.75 2.17
N ARG A 118 -4.99 7.69 1.51
CA ARG A 118 -4.72 8.42 0.26
C ARG A 118 -4.62 7.47 -0.92
N PHE A 119 -5.13 7.92 -2.06
CA PHE A 119 -4.84 7.26 -3.34
C PHE A 119 -3.48 7.76 -3.83
N LEU A 120 -2.45 6.92 -3.69
CA LEU A 120 -1.06 7.24 -4.03
C LEU A 120 -0.67 6.44 -5.29
N GLU A 121 -0.82 7.07 -6.44
CA GLU A 121 -0.61 6.42 -7.73
C GLU A 121 0.83 5.89 -7.88
N ASN A 122 1.81 6.65 -7.41
CA ASN A 122 3.23 6.29 -7.50
C ASN A 122 3.66 5.20 -6.52
N LEU A 123 2.82 4.87 -5.53
CA LEU A 123 3.01 3.74 -4.61
C LEU A 123 2.12 2.53 -4.95
N ARG A 124 1.53 2.51 -6.17
CA ARG A 124 0.73 1.40 -6.68
C ARG A 124 1.43 0.69 -7.82
N SER A 125 1.43 -0.62 -7.79
CA SER A 125 1.96 -1.43 -8.87
C SER A 125 1.37 -2.84 -8.83
N GLN A 126 1.35 -3.51 -9.98
CA GLN A 126 0.99 -4.93 -10.06
C GLN A 126 1.92 -5.79 -9.19
N SER A 127 3.21 -5.53 -9.28
CA SER A 127 4.23 -6.25 -8.50
C SER A 127 5.34 -5.29 -8.09
N TYR A 128 5.81 -5.42 -6.85
CA TYR A 128 6.83 -4.55 -6.31
C TYR A 128 7.61 -5.17 -5.15
N LEU A 129 8.75 -4.58 -4.89
CA LEU A 129 9.52 -4.75 -3.66
C LEU A 129 9.59 -3.40 -2.97
N ALA A 130 9.32 -3.37 -1.68
CA ALA A 130 9.41 -2.16 -0.88
C ALA A 130 10.06 -2.46 0.47
N GLY A 131 10.70 -1.47 1.05
CA GLY A 131 11.28 -1.61 2.37
C GLY A 131 11.91 -0.34 2.87
N GLY A 132 12.17 -0.28 4.18
CA GLY A 132 12.77 0.89 4.78
C GLY A 132 13.08 0.71 6.25
N LEU A 133 13.59 1.79 6.83
CA LEU A 133 14.05 1.84 8.20
C LEU A 133 13.17 2.76 9.03
N LYS A 134 13.08 2.42 10.32
CA LYS A 134 12.35 3.16 11.35
C LYS A 134 13.32 3.51 12.47
N ILE A 135 13.32 4.76 12.88
CA ILE A 135 14.08 5.27 14.03
C ILE A 135 13.08 5.95 14.94
N LEU A 136 13.01 5.49 16.19
CA LEU A 136 12.14 6.02 17.21
C LEU A 136 12.99 6.60 18.34
N TYR A 137 12.58 7.73 18.86
CA TYR A 137 13.10 8.33 20.09
C TYR A 137 11.99 8.43 21.12
N SER A 138 12.08 7.68 22.21
CA SER A 138 11.08 7.66 23.28
C SER A 138 11.41 8.73 24.33
N PHE A 139 10.52 9.70 24.50
CA PHE A 139 10.58 10.70 25.58
C PHE A 139 10.07 10.10 26.89
N SER A 140 9.08 9.20 26.78
CA SER A 140 8.49 8.41 27.87
C SER A 140 7.88 7.13 27.27
N ASP A 141 7.31 6.28 28.11
CA ASP A 141 6.61 5.06 27.65
C ASP A 141 5.38 5.37 26.78
N ALA A 142 4.80 6.56 26.94
CA ALA A 142 3.62 6.98 26.20
C ALA A 142 3.93 7.89 24.99
N ILE A 143 5.07 8.60 24.97
CA ILE A 143 5.34 9.62 23.97
C ILE A 143 6.66 9.33 23.25
N HIS A 144 6.61 9.27 21.93
CA HIS A 144 7.81 9.08 21.11
C HIS A 144 7.74 9.88 19.81
N LEU A 145 8.90 10.28 19.33
CA LEU A 145 9.12 10.77 17.97
C LEU A 145 9.57 9.58 17.12
N ARG A 146 9.01 9.45 15.92
CA ARG A 146 9.43 8.45 14.96
C ARG A 146 9.77 9.09 13.62
N ILE A 147 10.82 8.62 12.99
CA ILE A 147 11.25 9.00 11.66
C ILE A 147 11.41 7.72 10.86
N GLU A 148 10.72 7.64 9.73
CA GLU A 148 10.71 6.45 8.89
C GLU A 148 10.96 6.85 7.44
N GLY A 149 11.76 6.05 6.75
CA GLY A 149 12.07 6.25 5.34
C GLY A 149 11.97 4.94 4.58
N TYR A 150 11.29 4.96 3.44
CA TYR A 150 10.98 3.78 2.65
C TYR A 150 11.31 3.98 1.18
N TYR A 151 11.83 2.94 0.57
CA TYR A 151 12.06 2.79 -0.85
C TYR A 151 11.01 1.84 -1.45
N PHE A 152 10.46 2.22 -2.59
CA PHE A 152 9.47 1.44 -3.33
C PHE A 152 9.95 1.24 -4.76
N GLN A 153 10.16 -0.02 -5.15
CA GLN A 153 10.58 -0.43 -6.48
C GLN A 153 9.45 -1.16 -7.18
N GLN A 154 8.87 -0.53 -8.17
CA GLN A 154 7.92 -1.18 -9.07
C GLN A 154 8.65 -2.14 -10.00
N PHE A 155 8.12 -3.34 -10.26
CA PHE A 155 8.68 -4.20 -11.28
C PHE A 155 8.37 -3.64 -12.67
N ARG A 156 7.16 -3.18 -12.87
CA ARG A 156 6.74 -2.49 -14.10
C ARG A 156 5.75 -1.38 -13.75
N LYS A 157 6.08 -0.14 -14.09
CA LYS A 157 5.14 0.98 -13.93
C LYS A 157 4.01 0.86 -14.96
N ILE A 158 2.80 1.19 -14.52
CA ILE A 158 1.61 1.24 -15.36
C ILE A 158 1.45 2.67 -15.86
N PHE A 159 1.32 2.83 -17.18
CA PHE A 159 1.13 4.10 -17.85
C PHE A 159 -0.23 4.15 -18.53
N GLN A 160 -0.75 5.36 -18.68
CA GLN A 160 -1.94 5.63 -19.50
C GLN A 160 -1.53 5.91 -20.94
N ASN A 161 -2.21 5.29 -21.90
CA ASN A 161 -2.08 5.65 -23.31
C ASN A 161 -3.06 6.76 -23.71
N SER A 162 -2.91 7.31 -24.94
CA SER A 162 -3.79 8.34 -25.48
C SER A 162 -5.28 7.94 -25.59
N LYS A 163 -5.59 6.64 -25.53
CA LYS A 163 -6.96 6.09 -25.56
C LYS A 163 -7.47 5.71 -24.17
N GLN A 164 -6.90 6.26 -23.10
CA GLN A 164 -7.24 5.97 -21.69
C GLN A 164 -7.04 4.52 -21.24
N GLY A 165 -6.37 3.71 -22.05
CA GLY A 165 -6.00 2.34 -21.70
C GLY A 165 -4.72 2.27 -20.88
N ALA A 166 -4.53 1.18 -20.14
CA ALA A 166 -3.33 0.91 -19.37
C ALA A 166 -2.29 0.14 -20.20
N TYR A 167 -1.00 0.44 -20.01
CA TYR A 167 0.09 -0.39 -20.53
C TYR A 167 1.25 -0.44 -19.53
N PHE A 168 2.03 -1.53 -19.62
CA PHE A 168 3.20 -1.72 -18.76
C PHE A 168 4.44 -1.09 -19.38
N GLY A 169 5.17 -0.32 -18.58
CA GLY A 169 6.47 0.21 -18.93
C GLY A 169 7.60 -0.84 -18.85
N PRO A 170 8.86 -0.39 -19.02
CA PRO A 170 10.04 -1.23 -18.88
C PRO A 170 10.18 -1.80 -17.45
N TRP A 171 10.92 -2.91 -17.33
CA TRP A 171 11.22 -3.53 -16.06
C TRP A 171 12.13 -2.65 -15.20
N LEU A 172 11.82 -2.55 -13.90
CA LEU A 172 12.62 -1.90 -12.85
C LEU A 172 13.02 -0.43 -13.16
N SER A 173 12.30 0.23 -14.08
CA SER A 173 12.65 1.57 -14.55
C SER A 173 12.19 2.69 -13.65
N HIS A 174 11.29 2.42 -12.70
CA HIS A 174 10.68 3.42 -11.83
C HIS A 174 10.73 2.99 -10.37
N HIS A 175 11.17 3.92 -9.53
CA HIS A 175 11.19 3.78 -8.09
C HIS A 175 10.69 5.06 -7.43
N THR A 176 10.32 4.96 -6.16
CA THR A 176 9.79 6.09 -5.39
C THR A 176 10.26 5.97 -3.95
N TYR A 177 10.41 7.12 -3.29
CA TYR A 177 10.70 7.21 -1.86
C TYR A 177 9.52 7.82 -1.15
N THR A 178 9.24 7.34 0.06
CA THR A 178 8.28 7.96 0.96
C THR A 178 8.85 8.01 2.36
N THR A 179 8.59 9.09 3.08
CA THR A 179 9.07 9.28 4.44
C THR A 179 7.98 9.83 5.32
N THR A 180 8.07 9.57 6.61
CA THR A 180 7.22 10.18 7.62
C THR A 180 8.03 10.58 8.85
N SER A 181 7.66 11.71 9.45
CA SER A 181 8.07 12.11 10.78
C SER A 181 6.82 12.30 11.62
N ALA A 182 6.69 11.55 12.71
CA ALA A 182 5.49 11.58 13.53
C ALA A 182 5.82 11.70 15.02
N LEU A 183 5.21 12.67 15.68
CA LEU A 183 5.14 12.74 17.15
C LEU A 183 3.89 12.01 17.59
N VAL A 184 4.06 10.95 18.36
CA VAL A 184 2.98 10.05 18.77
C VAL A 184 2.87 10.05 20.30
N ALA A 185 1.63 10.19 20.79
CA ALA A 185 1.27 10.00 22.20
C ALA A 185 0.22 8.90 22.32
N HIS A 186 0.55 7.81 23.01
CA HIS A 186 -0.40 6.74 23.30
C HIS A 186 -1.29 7.15 24.49
N THR A 187 -2.59 7.26 24.25
CA THR A 187 -3.60 7.56 25.27
C THR A 187 -4.52 6.36 25.49
N PHE A 188 -5.30 6.39 26.56
CA PHE A 188 -6.29 5.34 26.84
C PHE A 188 -7.42 5.26 25.80
N LEU A 189 -7.67 6.33 25.03
CA LEU A 189 -8.64 6.37 23.92
C LEU A 189 -8.02 6.00 22.56
N GLY A 190 -6.72 5.74 22.52
CA GLY A 190 -5.97 5.46 21.30
C GLY A 190 -4.81 6.44 21.09
N PRO A 191 -4.01 6.24 20.04
CA PRO A 191 -2.89 7.11 19.75
C PRO A 191 -3.36 8.48 19.26
N PHE A 192 -2.70 9.54 19.73
CA PHE A 192 -2.71 10.87 19.16
C PHE A 192 -1.43 11.06 18.37
N SER A 193 -1.48 11.55 17.14
CA SER A 193 -0.27 11.76 16.35
C SER A 193 -0.32 13.04 15.51
N LEU A 194 0.85 13.68 15.41
CA LEU A 194 1.14 14.77 14.49
C LEU A 194 2.13 14.23 13.46
N ASN A 195 1.73 14.19 12.20
CA ASN A 195 2.52 13.54 11.15
C ASN A 195 2.87 14.54 10.06
N LEU A 196 4.13 14.56 9.66
CA LEU A 196 4.63 15.21 8.47
C LEU A 196 5.10 14.13 7.49
N ASN A 197 4.42 14.01 6.37
CA ASN A 197 4.66 12.96 5.40
C ASN A 197 5.16 13.54 4.09
N TYR A 198 6.05 12.80 3.43
CA TYR A 198 6.52 13.06 2.07
C TYR A 198 6.23 11.84 1.18
N PHE A 199 5.53 12.07 0.07
CA PHE A 199 5.18 11.06 -0.94
C PHE A 199 5.86 11.42 -2.26
N GLY A 200 6.95 10.76 -2.57
CA GLY A 200 7.71 11.03 -3.79
C GLY A 200 6.91 10.77 -5.06
N GLY A 201 7.11 11.63 -6.07
CA GLY A 201 6.44 11.53 -7.37
C GLY A 201 5.00 12.05 -7.40
N GLU A 202 4.39 12.40 -6.27
CA GLU A 202 3.06 13.01 -6.23
C GLU A 202 3.12 14.51 -6.56
N THR A 203 2.05 15.05 -7.16
CA THR A 203 1.95 16.49 -7.52
C THR A 203 2.03 17.37 -6.27
N SER A 204 1.47 16.92 -5.14
CA SER A 204 1.60 17.56 -3.84
C SER A 204 2.26 16.57 -2.87
N PRO A 205 3.60 16.53 -2.82
CA PRO A 205 4.32 15.47 -2.12
C PRO A 205 4.27 15.59 -0.59
N TRP A 206 4.08 16.78 -0.05
CA TRP A 206 4.02 17.01 1.38
C TRP A 206 2.61 16.94 1.93
N SER A 207 2.48 16.36 3.11
CA SER A 207 1.20 16.26 3.83
C SER A 207 1.45 16.40 5.32
N PHE A 208 0.71 17.30 5.96
CA PHE A 208 0.64 17.39 7.41
C PHE A 208 -0.72 16.88 7.87
N THR A 209 -0.72 15.96 8.86
CA THR A 209 -1.95 15.36 9.40
C THR A 209 -1.92 15.31 10.92
N VAL A 210 -3.09 15.47 11.51
CA VAL A 210 -3.33 15.30 12.94
C VAL A 210 -4.34 14.18 13.10
N ASN A 211 -3.96 13.12 13.79
CA ASN A 211 -4.81 11.94 13.93
C ASN A 211 -5.07 11.65 15.40
N PHE A 212 -6.27 11.18 15.69
CA PHE A 212 -6.66 10.74 17.02
C PHE A 212 -7.46 9.44 16.94
N GLY A 213 -7.08 8.45 17.74
CA GLY A 213 -7.73 7.15 17.78
C GLY A 213 -7.12 6.15 16.78
N TYR A 214 -7.78 5.02 16.61
CA TYR A 214 -7.34 3.95 15.73
C TYR A 214 -7.97 4.06 14.36
N TYR A 215 -7.16 3.91 13.31
CA TYR A 215 -7.69 3.69 11.97
C TYR A 215 -8.27 2.28 11.86
N LEU A 216 -9.52 2.21 11.44
CA LEU A 216 -10.20 0.95 11.19
C LEU A 216 -10.21 0.68 9.69
N PHE A 217 -9.16 0.00 9.21
CA PHE A 217 -9.11 -0.44 7.81
C PHE A 217 -9.69 -1.84 7.70
N HIS A 218 -10.57 -2.01 6.74
CA HIS A 218 -11.09 -3.31 6.36
C HIS A 218 -10.25 -3.89 5.22
N LYS A 219 -9.74 -5.12 5.38
CA LYS A 219 -9.09 -5.85 4.28
C LYS A 219 -10.16 -6.12 3.21
N LYS A 220 -10.10 -5.43 2.07
CA LYS A 220 -11.03 -5.60 0.96
C LYS A 220 -10.31 -6.09 -0.28
N GLY A 221 -10.94 -7.01 -0.98
CA GLY A 221 -10.59 -7.39 -2.34
C GLY A 221 -9.20 -7.99 -2.50
N LEU A 222 -8.43 -7.38 -3.38
CA LEU A 222 -7.11 -7.86 -3.81
C LEU A 222 -5.95 -7.38 -2.91
N ASN A 223 -6.23 -6.65 -1.84
CA ASN A 223 -5.23 -6.20 -0.86
C ASN A 223 -5.15 -7.15 0.31
#